data_a041a5f35084b16b35e415fdac6d28ff
#
_entry.id   a041a5f35084b16b35e415fdac6d28ff
#
_cell.length_a   1.000
_cell.length_b   1.000
_cell.length_c   1.000
_cell.angle_alpha   90.00
_cell.angle_beta   90.00
_cell.angle_gamma   90.00
#
_symmetry.space_group_name_H-M   'P 1'
#
loop_
_entity.id
_entity.type
_entity.pdbx_description
1 polymer ?
#
loop_
_entity_poly.entity_id
_entity_poly.type
_entity_poly.pdbx_seq_one_letter_code
_entity_poly.pdbx_strand_id
1 'polypeptide(L)'
;MRILSKKPDSRKVKASDRLLFVHYNQRKLDEVVAGMMTYSNNFIANQLLLYGGMKIDGPPAVPKKGLKVLKHHLTQDLGIPEEQFFFEEGSGLSRKNRMTPEAIWKILIHFQPYQSTLPLQNEVSLKTGTLNGIYTLAGYLPVEENRFFVIMLNQRPNHRDAVFRYLLVHHQKLGF
;
A
#
# COMPACT_ATOMS: atom_id res chain seq x y z
N MET A 1 20.69 32.98 9.83
CA MET A 1 21.26 31.72 9.33
C MET A 1 21.02 31.64 7.81
N ARG A 2 22.06 31.77 6.97
CA ARG A 2 21.93 31.66 5.51
C ARG A 2 21.88 30.20 5.14
N ILE A 3 20.75 29.72 4.69
CA ILE A 3 20.65 28.40 4.06
C ILE A 3 21.28 28.50 2.68
N LEU A 4 22.49 27.98 2.53
CA LEU A 4 23.10 27.85 1.21
C LEU A 4 22.42 26.71 0.48
N SER A 5 21.59 27.03 -0.52
CA SER A 5 21.01 26.06 -1.44
C SER A 5 22.08 25.54 -2.42
N LYS A 6 22.97 24.70 -1.95
CA LYS A 6 23.81 23.89 -2.86
C LYS A 6 22.94 22.74 -3.39
N LYS A 7 23.05 22.48 -4.71
CA LYS A 7 22.49 21.25 -5.28
C LYS A 7 23.00 20.06 -4.46
N PRO A 8 22.13 19.10 -4.08
CA PRO A 8 22.57 17.92 -3.34
C PRO A 8 23.66 17.20 -4.13
N ASP A 9 24.73 16.80 -3.45
CA ASP A 9 25.79 15.97 -4.05
C ASP A 9 25.24 14.55 -4.25
N SER A 10 25.08 14.13 -5.49
CA SER A 10 24.54 12.82 -5.88
C SER A 10 25.63 11.76 -6.12
N ARG A 11 26.87 11.99 -5.69
CA ARG A 11 27.95 11.02 -5.82
C ARG A 11 27.69 9.77 -4.97
N LYS A 12 28.17 8.63 -5.45
CA LYS A 12 28.15 7.39 -4.66
C LYS A 12 29.05 7.51 -3.43
N VAL A 13 28.57 7.02 -2.28
CA VAL A 13 29.36 6.88 -1.06
C VAL A 13 30.54 5.93 -1.32
N LYS A 14 31.76 6.33 -0.94
CA LYS A 14 32.97 5.54 -1.06
C LYS A 14 33.35 4.93 0.31
N ALA A 15 34.10 3.85 0.30
CA ALA A 15 34.60 3.22 1.54
C ALA A 15 35.46 4.16 2.39
N SER A 16 36.09 5.18 1.75
CA SER A 16 36.88 6.22 2.42
C SER A 16 36.04 7.35 3.03
N ASP A 17 34.74 7.40 2.76
CA ASP A 17 33.87 8.45 3.31
C ASP A 17 33.61 8.19 4.79
N ARG A 18 33.76 9.22 5.63
CA ARG A 18 33.53 9.14 7.07
C ARG A 18 32.04 9.24 7.37
N LEU A 19 31.52 8.27 8.12
CA LEU A 19 30.19 8.38 8.72
C LEU A 19 30.19 9.50 9.76
N LEU A 20 29.37 10.53 9.55
CA LEU A 20 29.28 11.69 10.44
C LEU A 20 28.18 11.53 11.49
N PHE A 21 27.05 10.94 11.10
CA PHE A 21 25.88 10.86 11.96
C PHE A 21 24.95 9.74 11.46
N VAL A 22 24.31 9.04 12.41
CA VAL A 22 23.24 8.08 12.16
C VAL A 22 21.99 8.57 12.88
N HIS A 23 20.91 8.79 12.15
CA HIS A 23 19.61 9.08 12.72
C HIS A 23 18.80 7.78 12.84
N TYR A 24 18.34 7.46 14.03
CA TYR A 24 17.41 6.36 14.27
C TYR A 24 15.99 6.91 14.34
N ASN A 25 15.11 6.40 13.49
CA ASN A 25 13.70 6.72 13.58
C ASN A 25 13.12 6.10 14.86
N GLN A 26 12.46 6.91 15.68
CA GLN A 26 11.84 6.45 16.93
C GLN A 26 10.46 5.81 16.73
N ARG A 27 9.84 6.00 15.53
CA ARG A 27 8.55 5.42 15.21
C ARG A 27 8.70 3.93 14.87
N LYS A 28 7.80 3.12 15.39
CA LYS A 28 7.69 1.71 15.01
C LYS A 28 7.17 1.55 13.59
N LEU A 29 7.38 0.38 12.99
CA LEU A 29 6.98 0.12 11.60
C LEU A 29 5.46 0.21 11.42
N ASP A 30 4.68 -0.28 12.37
CA ASP A 30 3.22 -0.19 12.38
C ASP A 30 2.72 1.26 12.37
N GLU A 31 3.33 2.14 13.15
CA GLU A 31 3.02 3.58 13.15
C GLU A 31 3.35 4.24 11.80
N VAL A 32 4.46 3.84 11.17
CA VAL A 32 4.84 4.33 9.84
C VAL A 32 3.84 3.85 8.79
N VAL A 33 3.43 2.58 8.85
CA VAL A 33 2.43 1.99 7.94
C VAL A 33 1.07 2.66 8.16
N ALA A 34 0.62 2.83 9.39
CA ALA A 34 -0.64 3.51 9.69
C ALA A 34 -0.67 4.95 9.15
N GLY A 35 0.42 5.70 9.34
CA GLY A 35 0.57 7.04 8.77
C GLY A 35 0.56 7.03 7.24
N MET A 36 1.24 6.07 6.60
CA MET A 36 1.21 5.89 5.16
C MET A 36 -0.20 5.60 4.66
N MET A 37 -0.93 4.70 5.31
CA MET A 37 -2.32 4.34 4.94
C MET A 37 -3.27 5.53 5.10
N THR A 38 -3.16 6.28 6.21
CA THR A 38 -4.02 7.44 6.49
C THR A 38 -3.83 8.55 5.47
N TYR A 39 -2.59 8.93 5.19
CA TYR A 39 -2.28 10.07 4.32
C TYR A 39 -2.00 9.67 2.87
N SER A 40 -2.10 8.38 2.53
CA SER A 40 -1.76 7.84 1.20
C SER A 40 -0.38 8.31 0.73
N ASN A 41 0.63 8.18 1.59
CA ASN A 41 1.97 8.73 1.34
C ASN A 41 2.76 7.84 0.36
N ASN A 42 2.82 8.28 -0.90
CA ASN A 42 3.47 7.57 -1.99
C ASN A 42 4.97 7.37 -1.78
N PHE A 43 5.65 8.36 -1.16
CA PHE A 43 7.07 8.23 -0.88
C PHE A 43 7.33 7.10 0.12
N ILE A 44 6.57 7.06 1.24
CA ILE A 44 6.72 6.01 2.23
C ILE A 44 6.42 4.63 1.63
N ALA A 45 5.36 4.50 0.81
CA ALA A 45 5.02 3.25 0.15
C ALA A 45 6.18 2.72 -0.74
N ASN A 46 6.80 3.60 -1.53
CA ASN A 46 7.96 3.23 -2.33
C ASN A 46 9.20 2.91 -1.46
N GLN A 47 9.41 3.63 -0.35
CA GLN A 47 10.51 3.30 0.58
C GLN A 47 10.31 1.94 1.25
N LEU A 48 9.09 1.56 1.62
CA LEU A 48 8.78 0.25 2.17
C LEU A 48 9.05 -0.88 1.15
N LEU A 49 8.68 -0.66 -0.12
CA LEU A 49 9.03 -1.60 -1.20
C LEU A 49 10.55 -1.79 -1.33
N LEU A 50 11.31 -0.69 -1.33
CA LEU A 50 12.77 -0.72 -1.40
C LEU A 50 13.39 -1.41 -0.17
N TYR A 51 12.88 -1.09 1.02
CA TYR A 51 13.34 -1.67 2.26
C TYR A 51 13.09 -3.19 2.31
N GLY A 52 11.89 -3.64 1.93
CA GLY A 52 11.56 -5.06 1.84
C GLY A 52 12.52 -5.81 0.92
N GLY A 53 12.80 -5.27 -0.26
CA GLY A 53 13.77 -5.84 -1.20
C GLY A 53 15.20 -5.89 -0.64
N MET A 54 15.64 -4.82 0.01
CA MET A 54 16.96 -4.78 0.65
C MET A 54 17.08 -5.76 1.83
N LYS A 55 16.01 -5.89 2.62
CA LYS A 55 15.99 -6.76 3.81
C LYS A 55 16.13 -8.24 3.44
N ILE A 56 15.53 -8.65 2.34
CA ILE A 56 15.52 -10.07 1.89
C ILE A 56 16.71 -10.38 0.97
N ASP A 57 16.95 -9.54 -0.06
CA ASP A 57 17.98 -9.78 -1.09
C ASP A 57 19.29 -9.01 -0.85
N GLY A 58 19.42 -8.35 0.34
CA GLY A 58 20.61 -7.56 0.70
C GLY A 58 20.73 -6.21 -0.02
N PRO A 59 21.68 -5.35 0.39
CA PRO A 59 21.92 -4.07 -0.26
C PRO A 59 22.46 -4.23 -1.70
N PRO A 60 22.34 -3.20 -2.57
CA PRO A 60 21.64 -1.93 -2.36
C PRO A 60 20.12 -2.08 -2.44
N ALA A 61 19.38 -1.10 -1.85
CA ALA A 61 17.94 -0.98 -2.00
C ALA A 61 17.62 -0.50 -3.42
N VAL A 62 17.02 -1.36 -4.24
CA VAL A 62 16.63 -1.06 -5.62
C VAL A 62 15.22 -1.58 -5.92
N PRO A 63 14.44 -0.89 -6.79
CA PRO A 63 13.05 -1.28 -7.08
C PRO A 63 12.90 -2.73 -7.51
N LYS A 64 13.81 -3.23 -8.36
CA LYS A 64 13.79 -4.61 -8.88
C LYS A 64 13.75 -5.67 -7.75
N LYS A 65 14.52 -5.47 -6.66
CA LYS A 65 14.52 -6.38 -5.52
C LYS A 65 13.20 -6.31 -4.76
N GLY A 66 12.67 -5.09 -4.52
CA GLY A 66 11.39 -4.91 -3.85
C GLY A 66 10.24 -5.56 -4.62
N LEU A 67 10.17 -5.34 -5.93
CA LEU A 67 9.16 -5.96 -6.80
C LEU A 67 9.28 -7.49 -6.84
N LYS A 68 10.50 -8.03 -6.86
CA LYS A 68 10.74 -9.49 -6.80
C LYS A 68 10.21 -10.08 -5.50
N VAL A 69 10.52 -9.45 -4.36
CA VAL A 69 10.05 -9.90 -3.03
C VAL A 69 8.53 -9.78 -2.93
N LEU A 70 7.94 -8.66 -3.39
CA LEU A 70 6.48 -8.47 -3.42
C LEU A 70 5.81 -9.56 -4.27
N LYS A 71 6.31 -9.80 -5.49
CA LYS A 71 5.78 -10.84 -6.37
C LYS A 71 5.85 -12.22 -5.71
N HIS A 72 6.99 -12.59 -5.12
CA HIS A 72 7.16 -13.85 -4.41
C HIS A 72 6.13 -14.00 -3.28
N HIS A 73 5.99 -12.96 -2.44
CA HIS A 73 5.02 -12.98 -1.36
C HIS A 73 3.57 -13.17 -1.86
N LEU A 74 3.17 -12.42 -2.89
CA LEU A 74 1.83 -12.56 -3.44
C LEU A 74 1.57 -13.95 -4.02
N THR A 75 2.56 -14.54 -4.74
CA THR A 75 2.36 -15.83 -5.41
C THR A 75 2.54 -17.01 -4.46
N GLN A 76 3.59 -17.03 -3.65
CA GLN A 76 3.96 -18.20 -2.85
C GLN A 76 3.26 -18.19 -1.48
N ASP A 77 3.18 -17.03 -0.81
CA ASP A 77 2.62 -16.99 0.54
C ASP A 77 1.09 -16.78 0.50
N LEU A 78 0.58 -15.94 -0.42
CA LEU A 78 -0.85 -15.64 -0.54
C LEU A 78 -1.58 -16.45 -1.62
N GLY A 79 -0.88 -17.22 -2.43
CA GLY A 79 -1.44 -18.02 -3.51
C GLY A 79 -2.21 -17.23 -4.56
N ILE A 80 -1.74 -16.00 -4.87
CA ILE A 80 -2.34 -15.15 -5.89
C ILE A 80 -1.66 -15.43 -7.23
N PRO A 81 -2.40 -15.88 -8.27
CA PRO A 81 -1.84 -16.13 -9.59
C PRO A 81 -1.20 -14.87 -10.21
N GLU A 82 -0.08 -15.04 -10.93
CA GLU A 82 0.67 -13.90 -11.50
C GLU A 82 -0.13 -13.06 -12.48
N GLU A 83 -1.07 -13.65 -13.20
CA GLU A 83 -1.95 -12.96 -14.13
C GLU A 83 -2.94 -11.99 -13.46
N GLN A 84 -3.15 -12.11 -12.15
CA GLN A 84 -4.06 -11.27 -11.39
C GLN A 84 -3.45 -9.94 -10.93
N PHE A 85 -2.15 -9.73 -11.12
CA PHE A 85 -1.51 -8.48 -10.71
C PHE A 85 -0.31 -8.11 -11.59
N PHE A 86 0.02 -6.84 -11.59
CA PHE A 86 1.27 -6.31 -12.12
C PHE A 86 1.63 -5.04 -11.36
N PHE A 87 2.89 -4.92 -10.95
CA PHE A 87 3.42 -3.74 -10.28
C PHE A 87 4.69 -3.22 -10.97
N GLU A 88 4.72 -1.93 -11.21
CA GLU A 88 5.89 -1.18 -11.66
C GLU A 88 6.57 -0.47 -10.48
N GLU A 89 5.80 -0.13 -9.44
CA GLU A 89 6.26 0.57 -8.24
C GLU A 89 5.30 0.34 -7.04
N GLY A 90 5.68 0.84 -5.84
CA GLY A 90 4.95 0.53 -4.60
C GLY A 90 3.83 1.49 -4.22
N SER A 91 3.73 2.67 -4.85
CA SER A 91 2.77 3.70 -4.41
C SER A 91 1.39 3.60 -5.04
N GLY A 92 1.27 2.92 -6.17
CA GLY A 92 0.02 2.85 -6.94
C GLY A 92 -0.21 4.03 -7.89
N LEU A 93 0.76 4.94 -8.08
CA LEU A 93 0.63 6.06 -9.03
C LEU A 93 0.77 5.62 -10.48
N SER A 94 1.57 4.59 -10.74
CA SER A 94 1.73 4.08 -12.10
C SER A 94 0.44 3.48 -12.60
N ARG A 95 -0.01 3.90 -13.79
CA ARG A 95 -1.17 3.32 -14.47
C ARG A 95 -0.92 1.91 -15.01
N LYS A 96 0.32 1.43 -14.96
CA LYS A 96 0.66 0.04 -15.27
C LYS A 96 0.40 -0.88 -14.08
N ASN A 97 0.37 -0.35 -12.86
CA ASN A 97 -0.04 -1.14 -11.70
C ASN A 97 -1.49 -1.60 -11.90
N ARG A 98 -1.71 -2.88 -11.75
CA ARG A 98 -3.04 -3.49 -11.88
C ARG A 98 -3.17 -4.68 -10.95
N MET A 99 -4.38 -4.91 -10.48
CA MET A 99 -4.73 -6.03 -9.63
C MET A 99 -6.22 -6.35 -9.81
N THR A 100 -6.57 -7.63 -9.73
CA THR A 100 -7.99 -8.02 -9.76
C THR A 100 -8.64 -7.82 -8.39
N PRO A 101 -9.98 -7.69 -8.32
CA PRO A 101 -10.70 -7.65 -7.05
C PRO A 101 -10.44 -8.88 -6.18
N GLU A 102 -10.34 -10.08 -6.78
CA GLU A 102 -10.04 -11.33 -6.08
C GLU A 102 -8.66 -11.31 -5.42
N ALA A 103 -7.66 -10.75 -6.10
CA ALA A 103 -6.33 -10.61 -5.54
C ALA A 103 -6.33 -9.66 -4.32
N ILE A 104 -7.05 -8.52 -4.41
CA ILE A 104 -7.20 -7.60 -3.27
C ILE A 104 -7.96 -8.30 -2.12
N TRP A 105 -8.99 -9.05 -2.42
CA TRP A 105 -9.76 -9.80 -1.42
C TRP A 105 -8.87 -10.81 -0.67
N LYS A 106 -8.03 -11.58 -1.37
CA LYS A 106 -7.03 -12.46 -0.75
C LYS A 106 -6.05 -11.70 0.14
N ILE A 107 -5.58 -10.53 -0.31
CA ILE A 107 -4.72 -9.67 0.51
C ILE A 107 -5.44 -9.24 1.79
N LEU A 108 -6.72 -8.83 1.72
CA LEU A 108 -7.47 -8.43 2.90
C LEU A 108 -7.58 -9.56 3.93
N ILE A 109 -7.79 -10.81 3.51
CA ILE A 109 -7.82 -11.96 4.42
C ILE A 109 -6.50 -12.05 5.22
N HIS A 110 -5.36 -11.95 4.54
CA HIS A 110 -4.04 -12.02 5.18
C HIS A 110 -3.66 -10.75 5.95
N PHE A 111 -4.22 -9.61 5.56
CA PHE A 111 -3.96 -8.32 6.19
C PHE A 111 -4.82 -8.10 7.46
N GLN A 112 -5.78 -8.94 7.74
CA GLN A 112 -6.69 -8.82 8.89
C GLN A 112 -5.98 -8.56 10.23
N PRO A 113 -4.86 -9.23 10.59
CA PRO A 113 -4.14 -8.94 11.83
C PRO A 113 -3.59 -7.51 11.92
N TYR A 114 -3.48 -6.82 10.80
CA TYR A 114 -2.97 -5.45 10.66
C TYR A 114 -4.07 -4.43 10.36
N GLN A 115 -5.33 -4.82 10.44
CA GLN A 115 -6.51 -3.98 10.14
C GLN A 115 -6.47 -2.63 10.86
N SER A 116 -5.96 -2.58 12.09
CA SER A 116 -5.83 -1.35 12.89
C SER A 116 -4.92 -0.30 12.28
N THR A 117 -4.10 -0.65 11.28
CA THR A 117 -3.26 0.31 10.54
C THR A 117 -4.03 1.05 9.44
N LEU A 118 -5.23 0.60 9.09
CA LEU A 118 -6.09 1.29 8.12
C LEU A 118 -6.79 2.48 8.77
N PRO A 119 -7.02 3.57 8.00
CA PRO A 119 -7.85 4.66 8.47
C PRO A 119 -9.28 4.18 8.74
N LEU A 120 -9.86 4.71 9.81
CA LEU A 120 -11.23 4.46 10.20
C LEU A 120 -12.13 5.56 9.62
N GLN A 121 -13.15 5.17 8.86
CA GLN A 121 -14.16 6.08 8.31
C GLN A 121 -15.56 5.51 8.57
N ASN A 122 -16.38 6.22 9.37
CA ASN A 122 -17.70 5.75 9.79
C ASN A 122 -17.66 4.31 10.36
N GLU A 123 -16.74 4.06 11.29
CA GLU A 123 -16.49 2.77 11.92
C GLU A 123 -15.99 1.65 10.99
N VAL A 124 -15.73 1.95 9.72
CA VAL A 124 -15.20 1.02 8.73
C VAL A 124 -13.71 1.22 8.55
N SER A 125 -12.91 0.18 8.74
CA SER A 125 -11.48 0.18 8.44
C SER A 125 -11.27 0.00 6.94
N LEU A 126 -10.82 1.05 6.24
CA LEU A 126 -10.76 1.02 4.79
C LEU A 126 -9.59 1.82 4.20
N LYS A 127 -9.22 1.48 2.96
CA LYS A 127 -8.27 2.26 2.15
C LYS A 127 -8.91 2.66 0.83
N THR A 128 -8.75 3.92 0.50
CA THR A 128 -9.15 4.49 -0.79
C THR A 128 -7.99 4.52 -1.77
N GLY A 129 -8.28 4.37 -3.07
CA GLY A 129 -7.39 4.69 -4.17
C GLY A 129 -8.10 5.59 -5.17
N THR A 130 -7.40 6.61 -5.69
CA THR A 130 -7.99 7.55 -6.64
C THR A 130 -6.96 7.97 -7.69
N LEU A 131 -7.24 7.63 -8.93
CA LEU A 131 -6.61 8.21 -10.12
C LEU A 131 -7.71 8.73 -11.05
N ASN A 132 -7.37 9.55 -12.02
CA ASN A 132 -8.37 10.03 -12.99
C ASN A 132 -9.02 8.84 -13.72
N GLY A 133 -10.32 8.64 -13.53
CA GLY A 133 -11.09 7.53 -14.09
C GLY A 133 -10.91 6.17 -13.39
N ILE A 134 -10.20 6.11 -12.26
CA ILE A 134 -10.03 4.90 -11.46
C ILE A 134 -10.32 5.23 -10.01
N TYR A 135 -11.30 4.57 -9.41
CA TYR A 135 -11.72 4.78 -8.04
C TYR A 135 -11.84 3.44 -7.33
N THR A 136 -11.05 3.25 -6.28
CA THR A 136 -11.02 2.00 -5.53
C THR A 136 -11.31 2.24 -4.06
N LEU A 137 -11.89 1.25 -3.42
CA LEU A 137 -12.14 1.20 -1.99
C LEU A 137 -12.10 -0.25 -1.56
N ALA A 138 -11.35 -0.56 -0.52
CA ALA A 138 -11.28 -1.90 0.03
C ALA A 138 -11.10 -1.83 1.54
N GLY A 139 -11.66 -2.79 2.28
CA GLY A 139 -11.57 -2.80 3.73
C GLY A 139 -12.47 -3.82 4.40
N TYR A 140 -12.79 -3.54 5.68
CA TYR A 140 -13.48 -4.43 6.61
C TYR A 140 -14.72 -3.75 7.17
N LEU A 141 -15.87 -4.39 7.03
CA LEU A 141 -17.12 -3.91 7.63
C LEU A 141 -17.11 -4.15 9.15
N PRO A 142 -17.75 -3.27 9.95
CA PRO A 142 -17.81 -3.39 11.40
C PRO A 142 -18.90 -4.40 11.81
N VAL A 143 -18.67 -5.68 11.51
CA VAL A 143 -19.60 -6.79 11.85
C VAL A 143 -18.82 -7.91 12.53
N GLU A 144 -19.50 -8.74 13.34
CA GLU A 144 -18.88 -9.81 14.14
C GLU A 144 -18.07 -10.82 13.30
N GLU A 145 -18.53 -11.10 12.10
CA GLU A 145 -17.80 -11.92 11.13
C GLU A 145 -17.07 -11.00 10.16
N ASN A 146 -15.81 -10.68 10.40
CA ASN A 146 -14.98 -9.83 9.55
C ASN A 146 -15.29 -9.94 8.05
N ARG A 147 -16.26 -9.16 7.58
CA ARG A 147 -16.65 -9.13 6.18
C ARG A 147 -15.76 -8.15 5.43
N PHE A 148 -15.11 -8.64 4.40
CA PHE A 148 -14.26 -7.84 3.53
C PHE A 148 -15.10 -7.30 2.37
N PHE A 149 -14.71 -6.14 1.86
CA PHE A 149 -15.28 -5.63 0.63
C PHE A 149 -14.20 -5.02 -0.27
N VAL A 150 -14.41 -5.11 -1.58
CA VAL A 150 -13.56 -4.53 -2.61
C VAL A 150 -14.46 -3.86 -3.65
N ILE A 151 -14.26 -2.56 -3.86
CA ILE A 151 -14.93 -1.78 -4.89
C ILE A 151 -13.85 -1.25 -5.84
N MET A 152 -13.96 -1.57 -7.13
CA MET A 152 -13.04 -1.09 -8.16
C MET A 152 -13.86 -0.56 -9.35
N LEU A 153 -13.76 0.74 -9.61
CA LEU A 153 -14.47 1.41 -10.67
C LEU A 153 -13.49 2.00 -11.68
N ASN A 154 -13.58 1.57 -12.93
CA ASN A 154 -12.83 2.11 -14.07
C ASN A 154 -13.81 2.91 -14.95
N GLN A 155 -14.16 4.12 -14.51
CA GLN A 155 -15.12 4.99 -15.19
C GLN A 155 -14.89 6.45 -14.83
N ARG A 156 -15.28 7.39 -15.71
CA ARG A 156 -15.05 8.81 -15.44
C ARG A 156 -15.87 9.39 -14.29
N PRO A 157 -17.19 9.16 -14.16
CA PRO A 157 -17.91 9.60 -12.97
C PRO A 157 -17.49 8.78 -11.75
N ASN A 158 -17.16 9.46 -10.66
CA ASN A 158 -16.86 8.78 -9.41
C ASN A 158 -18.14 8.40 -8.68
N HIS A 159 -18.55 7.15 -8.79
CA HIS A 159 -19.68 6.59 -8.04
C HIS A 159 -19.28 5.74 -6.85
N ARG A 160 -17.97 5.68 -6.49
CA ARG A 160 -17.44 4.85 -5.41
C ARG A 160 -18.19 5.04 -4.10
N ASP A 161 -18.39 6.29 -3.70
CA ASP A 161 -19.01 6.59 -2.40
C ASP A 161 -20.53 6.29 -2.41
N ALA A 162 -21.18 6.36 -3.55
CA ALA A 162 -22.58 5.93 -3.71
C ALA A 162 -22.72 4.41 -3.60
N VAL A 163 -21.85 3.66 -4.28
CA VAL A 163 -21.79 2.19 -4.19
C VAL A 163 -21.46 1.75 -2.76
N PHE A 164 -20.53 2.42 -2.10
CA PHE A 164 -20.17 2.10 -0.72
C PHE A 164 -21.33 2.36 0.25
N ARG A 165 -22.02 3.49 0.13
CA ARG A 165 -23.23 3.76 0.94
C ARG A 165 -24.32 2.70 0.74
N TYR A 166 -24.56 2.31 -0.52
CA TYR A 166 -25.48 1.24 -0.82
C TYR A 166 -25.08 -0.08 -0.13
N LEU A 167 -23.80 -0.44 -0.20
CA LEU A 167 -23.25 -1.61 0.49
C LEU A 167 -23.50 -1.54 2.00
N LEU A 168 -23.20 -0.39 2.64
CA LEU A 168 -23.39 -0.21 4.10
C LEU A 168 -24.85 -0.36 4.55
N VAL A 169 -25.81 0.07 3.73
CA VAL A 169 -27.24 -0.05 4.06
C VAL A 169 -27.75 -1.48 3.85
N HIS A 170 -27.18 -2.22 2.92
CA HIS A 170 -27.75 -3.49 2.47
C HIS A 170 -26.91 -4.72 2.86
N HIS A 171 -25.73 -4.54 3.47
CA HIS A 171 -24.84 -5.66 3.79
C HIS A 171 -25.47 -6.74 4.66
N GLN A 172 -26.44 -6.37 5.54
CA GLN A 172 -27.20 -7.33 6.36
C GLN A 172 -28.19 -8.16 5.54
N LYS A 173 -28.66 -7.62 4.39
CA LYS A 173 -29.62 -8.28 3.50
C LYS A 173 -28.97 -9.13 2.42
N LEU A 174 -27.67 -8.91 2.14
CA LEU A 174 -26.95 -9.61 1.09
C LEU A 174 -26.51 -11.03 1.46
N GLY A 175 -26.86 -11.52 2.68
CA GLY A 175 -26.92 -12.95 3.03
C GLY A 175 -25.71 -13.81 2.66
N PHE A 176 -24.46 -13.25 2.75
CA PHE A 176 -23.25 -14.03 2.55
C PHE A 176 -22.63 -14.41 3.88
#